data_0b6538bb55101884c0cbe11ebcaaf962
#
_entry.id   0b6538bb55101884c0cbe11ebcaaf962
#
_cell.length_a   1.000
_cell.length_b   1.000
_cell.length_c   1.000
_cell.angle_alpha   90.00
_cell.angle_beta   90.00
_cell.angle_gamma   90.00
#
_symmetry.space_group_name_H-M   'P 1'
#
loop_
_entity.id
_entity.type
_entity.pdbx_description
1 polymer ?
#
loop_
_entity_poly.entity_id
_entity_poly.type
_entity_poly.pdbx_seq_one_letter_code
_entity_poly.pdbx_strand_id
1 'polypeptide(L)'
;MKQTCLLMGMPIAVEVVEPTVTQDDLDKVFAYFVSVDDTFSTYKATSEISKINRGELLAAQYSENMKSILALSEQTKKDTHGYFDIQRDGIYDPSGIVKGWAVQNAANMLRAWGFRNFYIDAGGDIQLSGNKDGNPWRIGIRNPFNRTEHVKVLALTNRGIATSGTAIRGQHIYNPYNRNTLLLDIVSITVIGPNIYEADRFATAAFAMGKRGIQYIEKLRGFEGYMIDAHARATYTSGFEKYVLHE
;
A
#
# COMPACT_ATOMS: atom_id res chain seq x y z
N MET A 1 -21.06 -9.38 1.01
CA MET A 1 -20.44 -10.08 2.18
C MET A 1 -19.20 -9.31 2.62
N LYS A 2 -18.92 -9.25 3.92
CA LYS A 2 -17.73 -8.55 4.46
C LYS A 2 -17.08 -9.40 5.54
N GLN A 3 -15.75 -9.51 5.49
CA GLN A 3 -14.97 -10.21 6.51
C GLN A 3 -13.67 -9.43 6.81
N THR A 4 -13.18 -9.55 8.05
CA THR A 4 -11.90 -8.98 8.47
C THR A 4 -11.11 -10.02 9.24
N CYS A 5 -9.83 -10.20 8.86
CA CYS A 5 -8.88 -11.08 9.53
C CYS A 5 -7.63 -10.30 9.92
N LEU A 6 -6.99 -10.68 11.03
CA LEU A 6 -5.69 -10.12 11.42
C LEU A 6 -4.58 -10.95 10.76
N LEU A 7 -3.95 -10.43 9.71
CA LEU A 7 -2.91 -11.08 8.93
C LEU A 7 -1.81 -10.07 8.59
N MET A 8 -0.60 -10.52 8.34
CA MET A 8 0.56 -9.66 8.03
C MET A 8 0.77 -8.54 9.07
N GLY A 9 0.40 -8.80 10.34
CA GLY A 9 0.49 -7.84 11.44
C GLY A 9 -0.52 -6.68 11.39
N MET A 10 -1.58 -6.77 10.57
CA MET A 10 -2.60 -5.73 10.42
C MET A 10 -3.99 -6.33 10.16
N PRO A 11 -5.09 -5.57 10.42
CA PRO A 11 -6.41 -5.96 9.95
C PRO A 11 -6.44 -5.90 8.41
N ILE A 12 -6.91 -6.98 7.78
CA ILE A 12 -7.23 -7.05 6.36
C ILE A 12 -8.74 -7.25 6.25
N ALA A 13 -9.42 -6.29 5.64
CA ALA A 13 -10.85 -6.33 5.41
C ALA A 13 -11.14 -6.51 3.91
N VAL A 14 -12.03 -7.45 3.60
CA VAL A 14 -12.53 -7.69 2.25
C VAL A 14 -14.05 -7.55 2.28
N GLU A 15 -14.60 -6.72 1.41
CA GLU A 15 -16.04 -6.59 1.19
C GLU A 15 -16.36 -6.76 -0.29
N VAL A 16 -17.24 -7.70 -0.61
CA VAL A 16 -17.76 -7.95 -1.96
C VAL A 16 -19.27 -7.71 -1.93
N VAL A 17 -19.76 -6.85 -2.84
CA VAL A 17 -21.17 -6.40 -2.86
C VAL A 17 -22.08 -7.42 -3.56
N GLU A 18 -21.56 -8.11 -4.58
CA GLU A 18 -22.32 -9.09 -5.33
C GLU A 18 -22.91 -10.19 -4.42
N PRO A 19 -24.22 -10.51 -4.56
CA PRO A 19 -24.87 -11.52 -3.69
C PRO A 19 -24.39 -12.96 -3.97
N THR A 20 -23.71 -13.18 -5.08
CA THR A 20 -23.16 -14.49 -5.47
C THR A 20 -21.87 -14.86 -4.75
N VAL A 21 -21.25 -13.93 -4.01
CA VAL A 21 -20.04 -14.22 -3.25
C VAL A 21 -20.32 -15.22 -2.13
N THR A 22 -19.45 -16.19 -1.98
CA THR A 22 -19.53 -17.23 -0.96
C THR A 22 -18.47 -17.05 0.12
N GLN A 23 -18.64 -17.75 1.25
CA GLN A 23 -17.61 -17.80 2.28
C GLN A 23 -16.31 -18.44 1.75
N ASP A 24 -16.39 -19.45 0.91
CA ASP A 24 -15.24 -20.12 0.29
C ASP A 24 -14.41 -19.17 -0.58
N ASP A 25 -15.06 -18.22 -1.27
CA ASP A 25 -14.34 -17.19 -2.03
C ASP A 25 -13.50 -16.29 -1.10
N LEU A 26 -14.08 -15.84 0.01
CA LEU A 26 -13.35 -15.04 0.98
C LEU A 26 -12.23 -15.83 1.66
N ASP A 27 -12.49 -17.07 2.02
CA ASP A 27 -11.50 -17.97 2.64
C ASP A 27 -10.27 -18.17 1.74
N LYS A 28 -10.48 -18.30 0.42
CA LYS A 28 -9.40 -18.37 -0.58
C LYS A 28 -8.60 -17.08 -0.64
N VAL A 29 -9.25 -15.91 -0.58
CA VAL A 29 -8.56 -14.62 -0.53
C VAL A 29 -7.72 -14.50 0.73
N PHE A 30 -8.25 -14.89 1.90
CA PHE A 30 -7.48 -14.85 3.15
C PHE A 30 -6.35 -15.89 3.19
N ALA A 31 -6.55 -17.08 2.64
CA ALA A 31 -5.50 -18.09 2.49
C ALA A 31 -4.34 -17.58 1.61
N TYR A 32 -4.65 -16.80 0.56
CA TYR A 32 -3.62 -16.12 -0.23
C TYR A 32 -2.79 -15.14 0.62
N PHE A 33 -3.42 -14.29 1.46
CA PHE A 33 -2.68 -13.38 2.35
C PHE A 33 -1.83 -14.13 3.39
N VAL A 34 -2.27 -15.30 3.88
CA VAL A 34 -1.45 -16.17 4.73
C VAL A 34 -0.19 -16.60 3.97
N SER A 35 -0.33 -17.05 2.72
CA SER A 35 0.82 -17.47 1.90
C SER A 35 1.81 -16.33 1.62
N VAL A 36 1.31 -15.10 1.45
CA VAL A 36 2.15 -13.90 1.31
C VAL A 36 2.93 -13.64 2.60
N ASP A 37 2.27 -13.73 3.76
CA ASP A 37 2.92 -13.53 5.06
C ASP A 37 3.99 -14.60 5.33
N ASP A 38 3.73 -15.86 4.96
CA ASP A 38 4.69 -16.96 5.09
C ASP A 38 5.92 -16.79 4.15
N THR A 39 5.74 -16.09 3.04
CA THR A 39 6.83 -15.85 2.08
C THR A 39 7.65 -14.61 2.45
N PHE A 40 7.01 -13.50 2.81
CA PHE A 40 7.63 -12.17 2.84
C PHE A 40 7.77 -11.54 4.24
N SER A 41 7.24 -12.16 5.30
CA SER A 41 7.33 -11.61 6.64
C SER A 41 8.78 -11.61 7.15
N THR A 42 9.32 -10.44 7.40
CA THR A 42 10.65 -10.29 8.03
C THR A 42 10.65 -10.64 9.54
N TYR A 43 9.46 -10.86 10.12
CA TYR A 43 9.29 -11.26 11.53
C TYR A 43 9.19 -12.78 11.73
N LYS A 44 8.89 -13.54 10.66
CA LYS A 44 8.84 -15.01 10.70
C LYS A 44 10.21 -15.59 10.30
N ALA A 45 10.89 -16.25 11.24
CA ALA A 45 12.18 -16.89 10.96
C ALA A 45 12.10 -17.96 9.84
N THR A 46 10.93 -18.56 9.65
CA THR A 46 10.68 -19.59 8.64
C THR A 46 10.33 -19.06 7.26
N SER A 47 10.07 -17.74 7.13
CA SER A 47 9.71 -17.13 5.84
C SER A 47 10.86 -17.22 4.84
N GLU A 48 10.51 -17.17 3.55
CA GLU A 48 11.50 -17.21 2.48
C GLU A 48 12.44 -16.01 2.55
N ILE A 49 11.91 -14.79 2.75
CA ILE A 49 12.74 -13.58 2.86
C ILE A 49 13.71 -13.64 4.03
N SER A 50 13.31 -14.22 5.17
CA SER A 50 14.18 -14.37 6.33
C SER A 50 15.30 -15.40 6.07
N LYS A 51 15.02 -16.47 5.34
CA LYS A 51 16.04 -17.45 4.90
C LYS A 51 17.03 -16.82 3.92
N ILE A 52 16.54 -16.00 2.98
CA ILE A 52 17.39 -15.23 2.04
C ILE A 52 18.31 -14.30 2.82
N ASN A 53 17.78 -13.56 3.78
CA ASN A 53 18.54 -12.62 4.60
C ASN A 53 19.62 -13.30 5.46
N ARG A 54 19.45 -14.58 5.81
CA ARG A 54 20.46 -15.38 6.50
C ARG A 54 21.41 -16.15 5.56
N GLY A 55 21.22 -16.00 4.25
CA GLY A 55 22.06 -16.71 3.25
C GLY A 55 21.78 -18.21 3.13
N GLU A 56 20.62 -18.68 3.61
CA GLU A 56 20.22 -20.10 3.56
C GLU A 56 19.68 -20.55 2.21
N LEU A 57 19.33 -19.59 1.33
CA LEU A 57 18.79 -19.85 -0.02
C LEU A 57 19.65 -19.19 -1.08
N LEU A 58 19.98 -19.93 -2.13
CA LEU A 58 20.60 -19.39 -3.35
C LEU A 58 19.51 -18.80 -4.26
N ALA A 59 19.87 -17.82 -5.10
CA ALA A 59 18.93 -17.14 -6.01
C ALA A 59 18.15 -18.10 -6.94
N ALA A 60 18.75 -19.23 -7.33
CA ALA A 60 18.07 -20.27 -8.12
C ALA A 60 16.93 -20.99 -7.37
N GLN A 61 16.91 -20.90 -6.04
CA GLN A 61 15.93 -21.56 -5.16
C GLN A 61 14.76 -20.62 -4.78
N TYR A 62 14.83 -19.35 -5.17
CA TYR A 62 13.77 -18.38 -4.87
C TYR A 62 12.47 -18.75 -5.57
N SER A 63 11.36 -18.60 -4.84
CA SER A 63 10.02 -18.77 -5.40
C SER A 63 9.77 -17.74 -6.53
N GLU A 64 8.83 -18.05 -7.42
CA GLU A 64 8.45 -17.10 -8.48
C GLU A 64 7.88 -15.80 -7.91
N ASN A 65 7.18 -15.84 -6.79
CA ASN A 65 6.71 -14.64 -6.09
C ASN A 65 7.88 -13.80 -5.57
N MET A 66 8.91 -14.43 -5.00
CA MET A 66 10.10 -13.74 -4.52
C MET A 66 10.86 -13.09 -5.68
N LYS A 67 11.10 -13.82 -6.78
CA LYS A 67 11.75 -13.27 -7.99
C LYS A 67 10.97 -12.08 -8.55
N SER A 68 9.64 -12.20 -8.57
CA SER A 68 8.75 -11.12 -9.03
C SER A 68 8.88 -9.87 -8.15
N ILE A 69 8.83 -10.01 -6.82
CA ILE A 69 8.97 -8.88 -5.89
C ILE A 69 10.34 -8.23 -6.01
N LEU A 70 11.42 -9.00 -6.13
CA LEU A 70 12.76 -8.43 -6.32
C LEU A 70 12.85 -7.64 -7.63
N ALA A 71 12.32 -8.17 -8.73
CA ALA A 71 12.29 -7.47 -10.02
C ALA A 71 11.45 -6.18 -9.97
N LEU A 72 10.25 -6.23 -9.35
CA LEU A 72 9.38 -5.07 -9.17
C LEU A 72 10.01 -4.02 -8.26
N SER A 73 10.78 -4.44 -7.26
CA SER A 73 11.52 -3.53 -6.36
C SER A 73 12.64 -2.80 -7.10
N GLU A 74 13.39 -3.49 -7.94
CA GLU A 74 14.43 -2.87 -8.78
C GLU A 74 13.82 -1.90 -9.79
N GLN A 75 12.69 -2.24 -10.39
CA GLN A 75 11.98 -1.33 -11.28
C GLN A 75 11.49 -0.08 -10.51
N THR A 76 10.91 -0.28 -9.31
CA THR A 76 10.45 0.83 -8.46
C THR A 76 11.61 1.74 -8.04
N LYS A 77 12.77 1.15 -7.72
CA LYS A 77 13.99 1.90 -7.41
C LYS A 77 14.40 2.81 -8.57
N LYS A 78 14.35 2.30 -9.80
CA LYS A 78 14.64 3.09 -11.02
C LYS A 78 13.61 4.21 -11.22
N ASP A 79 12.31 3.86 -11.19
CA ASP A 79 11.20 4.80 -11.38
C ASP A 79 11.24 5.97 -10.38
N THR A 80 11.69 5.70 -9.16
CA THR A 80 11.73 6.66 -8.06
C THR A 80 13.10 7.29 -7.86
N HIS A 81 14.01 7.14 -8.84
CA HIS A 81 15.37 7.68 -8.74
C HIS A 81 16.09 7.26 -7.45
N GLY A 82 15.93 6.01 -7.02
CA GLY A 82 16.58 5.47 -5.82
C GLY A 82 15.93 5.84 -4.48
N TYR A 83 14.83 6.59 -4.45
CA TYR A 83 14.12 6.89 -3.20
C TYR A 83 13.33 5.72 -2.64
N PHE A 84 13.05 4.71 -3.45
CA PHE A 84 12.58 3.40 -3.00
C PHE A 84 13.72 2.41 -3.07
N ASP A 85 14.06 1.77 -1.95
CA ASP A 85 15.08 0.73 -1.89
C ASP A 85 14.71 -0.27 -0.79
N ILE A 86 14.53 -1.54 -1.16
CA ILE A 86 14.22 -2.62 -0.22
C ILE A 86 15.48 -3.20 0.44
N GLN A 87 16.68 -2.80 -0.01
CA GLN A 87 17.93 -3.31 0.54
C GLN A 87 18.60 -2.28 1.43
N ARG A 88 18.80 -2.65 2.70
CA ARG A 88 19.54 -1.86 3.65
C ARG A 88 20.58 -2.72 4.36
N ASP A 89 21.85 -2.32 4.29
CA ASP A 89 22.97 -2.98 4.99
C ASP A 89 23.06 -4.50 4.70
N GLY A 90 22.77 -4.88 3.46
CA GLY A 90 22.76 -6.28 3.00
C GLY A 90 21.48 -7.06 3.30
N ILE A 91 20.53 -6.46 4.01
CA ILE A 91 19.25 -7.08 4.40
C ILE A 91 18.14 -6.57 3.48
N TYR A 92 17.31 -7.48 2.98
CA TYR A 92 16.09 -7.16 2.21
C TYR A 92 14.89 -6.99 3.14
N ASP A 93 14.19 -5.88 2.98
CA ASP A 93 12.88 -5.63 3.58
C ASP A 93 11.90 -5.13 2.49
N PRO A 94 11.11 -6.03 1.89
CA PRO A 94 10.18 -5.66 0.82
C PRO A 94 8.83 -5.13 1.34
N SER A 95 8.70 -4.81 2.63
CA SER A 95 7.41 -4.40 3.24
C SER A 95 6.78 -3.16 2.58
N GLY A 96 7.59 -2.28 1.97
CA GLY A 96 7.11 -1.08 1.26
C GLY A 96 6.51 -1.35 -0.13
N ILE A 97 6.48 -2.60 -0.60
CA ILE A 97 5.91 -2.97 -1.91
C ILE A 97 5.01 -4.21 -1.81
N VAL A 98 5.32 -5.16 -0.93
CA VAL A 98 4.59 -6.44 -0.81
C VAL A 98 3.14 -6.21 -0.43
N LYS A 99 2.82 -5.22 0.40
CA LYS A 99 1.45 -4.96 0.84
C LYS A 99 0.55 -4.58 -0.34
N GLY A 100 0.91 -3.55 -1.10
CA GLY A 100 0.16 -3.13 -2.28
C GLY A 100 0.11 -4.20 -3.36
N TRP A 101 1.20 -4.93 -3.57
CA TRP A 101 1.24 -6.07 -4.48
C TRP A 101 0.28 -7.19 -4.07
N ALA A 102 0.23 -7.55 -2.80
CA ALA A 102 -0.66 -8.59 -2.29
C ALA A 102 -2.13 -8.19 -2.42
N VAL A 103 -2.48 -6.96 -2.05
CA VAL A 103 -3.86 -6.44 -2.20
C VAL A 103 -4.27 -6.39 -3.67
N GLN A 104 -3.36 -6.00 -4.58
CA GLN A 104 -3.63 -5.98 -6.02
C GLN A 104 -3.87 -7.39 -6.58
N ASN A 105 -3.09 -8.39 -6.15
CA ASN A 105 -3.28 -9.77 -6.59
C ASN A 105 -4.59 -10.35 -6.05
N ALA A 106 -4.93 -10.10 -4.77
CA ALA A 106 -6.22 -10.49 -4.20
C ALA A 106 -7.39 -9.86 -4.98
N ALA A 107 -7.27 -8.58 -5.37
CA ALA A 107 -8.26 -7.92 -6.22
C ALA A 107 -8.36 -8.56 -7.62
N ASN A 108 -7.24 -8.99 -8.19
CA ASN A 108 -7.22 -9.70 -9.45
C ASN A 108 -7.89 -11.09 -9.35
N MET A 109 -7.72 -11.79 -8.22
CA MET A 109 -8.45 -13.05 -7.96
C MET A 109 -9.97 -12.81 -7.96
N LEU A 110 -10.44 -11.81 -7.21
CA LEU A 110 -11.87 -11.47 -7.19
C LEU A 110 -12.40 -11.11 -8.60
N ARG A 111 -11.64 -10.32 -9.37
CA ARG A 111 -12.02 -9.98 -10.76
C ARG A 111 -12.07 -11.21 -11.67
N ALA A 112 -11.12 -12.14 -11.53
CA ALA A 112 -11.09 -13.39 -12.30
C ALA A 112 -12.29 -14.30 -11.99
N TRP A 113 -12.80 -14.26 -10.76
CA TRP A 113 -14.04 -14.98 -10.36
C TRP A 113 -15.33 -14.25 -10.75
N GLY A 114 -15.22 -13.07 -11.40
CA GLY A 114 -16.36 -12.34 -11.92
C GLY A 114 -16.90 -11.22 -11.04
N PHE A 115 -16.33 -11.01 -9.84
CA PHE A 115 -16.73 -9.91 -8.95
C PHE A 115 -16.23 -8.56 -9.49
N ARG A 116 -17.06 -7.54 -9.42
CA ARG A 116 -16.78 -6.20 -9.97
C ARG A 116 -16.90 -5.09 -8.92
N ASN A 117 -17.68 -5.30 -7.84
CA ASN A 117 -17.98 -4.31 -6.83
C ASN A 117 -17.45 -4.79 -5.47
N PHE A 118 -16.23 -4.40 -5.16
CA PHE A 118 -15.57 -4.79 -3.91
C PHE A 118 -14.53 -3.79 -3.45
N TYR A 119 -14.17 -3.84 -2.17
CA TYR A 119 -12.95 -3.23 -1.68
C TYR A 119 -12.12 -4.23 -0.86
N ILE A 120 -10.81 -4.03 -0.87
CA ILE A 120 -9.86 -4.74 -0.02
C ILE A 120 -9.03 -3.68 0.69
N ASP A 121 -9.04 -3.69 2.02
CA ASP A 121 -8.28 -2.79 2.90
C ASP A 121 -7.26 -3.60 3.71
N ALA A 122 -5.99 -3.28 3.56
CA ALA A 122 -4.90 -3.84 4.35
C ALA A 122 -4.24 -2.72 5.16
N GLY A 123 -4.78 -2.49 6.38
CA GLY A 123 -4.22 -1.50 7.30
C GLY A 123 -4.29 -0.05 6.81
N GLY A 124 -5.25 0.29 5.96
CA GLY A 124 -5.45 1.62 5.38
C GLY A 124 -4.97 1.78 3.95
N ASP A 125 -4.37 0.74 3.35
CA ASP A 125 -4.08 0.69 1.92
C ASP A 125 -5.16 -0.11 1.22
N ILE A 126 -5.84 0.53 0.28
CA ILE A 126 -7.14 0.06 -0.19
C ILE A 126 -7.15 -0.06 -1.72
N GLN A 127 -7.59 -1.21 -2.23
CA GLN A 127 -8.00 -1.37 -3.62
C GLN A 127 -9.51 -1.31 -3.70
N LEU A 128 -10.01 -0.44 -4.56
CA LEU A 128 -11.43 -0.27 -4.85
C LEU A 128 -11.75 -0.79 -6.25
N SER A 129 -12.86 -1.47 -6.39
CA SER A 129 -13.43 -1.90 -7.65
C SER A 129 -14.92 -1.59 -7.70
N GLY A 130 -15.38 -1.05 -8.83
CA GLY A 130 -16.79 -0.68 -9.02
C GLY A 130 -17.32 0.26 -7.95
N ASN A 131 -18.57 0.06 -7.55
CA ASN A 131 -19.34 0.92 -6.67
C ASN A 131 -20.01 0.10 -5.55
N LYS A 132 -20.46 0.77 -4.50
CA LYS A 132 -21.31 0.20 -3.47
C LYS A 132 -22.71 0.77 -3.61
N ASP A 133 -23.70 -0.08 -3.89
CA ASP A 133 -25.12 0.30 -4.03
C ASP A 133 -25.31 1.46 -5.04
N GLY A 134 -24.56 1.42 -6.17
CA GLY A 134 -24.60 2.43 -7.21
C GLY A 134 -23.79 3.70 -6.95
N ASN A 135 -23.18 3.84 -5.77
CA ASN A 135 -22.40 5.01 -5.38
C ASN A 135 -20.89 4.71 -5.31
N PRO A 136 -20.01 5.68 -5.58
CA PRO A 136 -18.58 5.54 -5.32
C PRO A 136 -18.30 5.15 -3.87
N TRP A 137 -17.21 4.44 -3.65
CA TRP A 137 -16.74 4.11 -2.30
C TRP A 137 -16.31 5.38 -1.56
N ARG A 138 -16.76 5.53 -0.30
CA ARG A 138 -16.39 6.66 0.56
C ARG A 138 -15.20 6.26 1.43
N ILE A 139 -14.07 6.93 1.26
CA ILE A 139 -12.80 6.62 1.93
C ILE A 139 -12.31 7.84 2.71
N GLY A 140 -12.11 7.67 4.01
CA GLY A 140 -11.55 8.72 4.87
C GLY A 140 -10.03 8.72 4.88
N ILE A 141 -9.40 9.89 4.64
CA ILE A 141 -8.00 10.10 4.98
C ILE A 141 -7.90 10.41 6.46
N ARG A 142 -7.24 9.53 7.21
CA ARG A 142 -7.13 9.65 8.66
C ARG A 142 -6.25 10.84 9.06
N ASN A 143 -6.68 11.56 10.11
CA ASN A 143 -5.85 12.60 10.71
C ASN A 143 -4.64 11.95 11.43
N PRO A 144 -3.38 12.23 11.01
CA PRO A 144 -2.21 11.61 11.64
C PRO A 144 -1.97 12.04 13.08
N PHE A 145 -2.56 13.17 13.52
CA PHE A 145 -2.46 13.69 14.88
C PHE A 145 -3.63 13.27 15.77
N ASN A 146 -4.78 12.92 15.17
CA ASN A 146 -5.97 12.41 15.88
C ASN A 146 -6.59 11.25 15.11
N ARG A 147 -6.34 10.01 15.57
CA ARG A 147 -6.74 8.80 14.86
C ARG A 147 -8.24 8.57 14.76
N THR A 148 -9.05 9.29 15.51
CA THR A 148 -10.51 9.20 15.48
C THR A 148 -11.14 10.11 14.42
N GLU A 149 -10.36 10.99 13.83
CA GLU A 149 -10.82 11.98 12.85
C GLU A 149 -10.31 11.67 11.43
N HIS A 150 -11.07 12.16 10.45
CA HIS A 150 -10.66 12.19 9.05
C HIS A 150 -10.44 13.64 8.61
N VAL A 151 -9.32 13.91 7.95
CA VAL A 151 -9.01 15.25 7.40
C VAL A 151 -9.68 15.50 6.07
N LYS A 152 -10.01 14.45 5.34
CA LYS A 152 -10.77 14.47 4.08
C LYS A 152 -11.57 13.18 3.94
N VAL A 153 -12.71 13.26 3.25
CA VAL A 153 -13.47 12.11 2.78
C VAL A 153 -13.49 12.13 1.26
N LEU A 154 -13.18 11.02 0.65
CA LEU A 154 -13.04 10.86 -0.79
C LEU A 154 -14.13 9.96 -1.36
N ALA A 155 -14.57 10.25 -2.60
CA ALA A 155 -15.41 9.38 -3.41
C ALA A 155 -14.55 8.74 -4.51
N LEU A 156 -14.36 7.43 -4.45
CA LEU A 156 -13.45 6.71 -5.34
C LEU A 156 -14.12 5.51 -6.00
N THR A 157 -13.80 5.30 -7.28
CA THR A 157 -14.22 4.13 -8.07
C THR A 157 -13.03 3.61 -8.86
N ASN A 158 -12.77 2.30 -8.84
CA ASN A 158 -11.68 1.66 -9.61
C ASN A 158 -10.31 2.32 -9.40
N ARG A 159 -9.95 2.57 -8.14
CA ARG A 159 -8.69 3.19 -7.73
C ARG A 159 -8.01 2.43 -6.60
N GLY A 160 -6.70 2.59 -6.54
CA GLY A 160 -5.93 2.28 -5.33
C GLY A 160 -5.66 3.54 -4.53
N ILE A 161 -5.65 3.43 -3.22
CA ILE A 161 -5.24 4.50 -2.31
C ILE A 161 -4.35 3.93 -1.23
N ALA A 162 -3.19 4.55 -1.03
CA ALA A 162 -2.23 4.15 -0.01
C ALA A 162 -1.74 5.35 0.79
N THR A 163 -1.43 5.12 2.06
CA THR A 163 -0.88 6.17 2.93
C THR A 163 0.42 5.70 3.59
N SER A 164 1.50 6.39 3.28
CA SER A 164 2.78 6.26 3.97
C SER A 164 2.93 7.34 5.03
N GLY A 165 3.44 6.97 6.22
CA GLY A 165 3.59 7.92 7.32
C GLY A 165 4.14 7.30 8.58
N THR A 166 4.39 8.14 9.59
CA THR A 166 4.97 7.75 10.87
C THR A 166 3.93 7.43 11.96
N ALA A 167 2.65 7.77 11.73
CA ALA A 167 1.61 7.73 12.76
C ALA A 167 1.27 6.31 13.27
N ILE A 168 1.47 5.26 12.46
CA ILE A 168 1.07 3.88 12.82
C ILE A 168 2.28 3.02 13.21
N ARG A 169 3.31 2.99 12.34
CA ARG A 169 4.48 2.10 12.49
C ARG A 169 5.74 2.83 12.99
N GLY A 170 5.63 4.10 13.37
CA GLY A 170 6.81 4.92 13.65
C GLY A 170 7.67 5.15 12.39
N GLN A 171 8.94 5.45 12.60
CA GLN A 171 9.86 5.78 11.50
C GLN A 171 10.50 4.52 10.91
N HIS A 172 9.77 3.83 10.05
CA HIS A 172 10.24 2.65 9.32
C HIS A 172 10.64 2.96 7.86
N ILE A 173 10.21 4.11 7.33
CA ILE A 173 10.62 4.59 6.00
C ILE A 173 11.79 5.54 6.18
N TYR A 174 12.82 5.36 5.40
CA TYR A 174 14.05 6.18 5.43
C TYR A 174 14.35 6.78 4.06
N ASN A 175 15.15 7.84 4.05
CA ASN A 175 15.70 8.37 2.81
C ASN A 175 16.97 7.60 2.45
N PRO A 176 17.02 6.83 1.34
CA PRO A 176 18.19 6.05 0.95
C PRO A 176 19.45 6.89 0.72
N TYR A 177 19.31 8.17 0.39
CA TYR A 177 20.43 9.10 0.22
C TYR A 177 20.96 9.70 1.52
N ASN A 178 20.18 9.61 2.61
CA ASN A 178 20.57 10.11 3.92
C ASN A 178 19.98 9.22 5.02
N ARG A 179 20.51 8.00 5.11
CA ARG A 179 19.98 6.91 5.94
C ARG A 179 19.99 7.20 7.44
N ASN A 180 20.84 8.15 7.89
CA ASN A 180 20.99 8.50 9.30
C ASN A 180 20.10 9.67 9.72
N THR A 181 19.39 10.32 8.80
CA THR A 181 18.50 11.44 9.11
C THR A 181 17.06 10.97 9.14
N LEU A 182 16.39 11.27 10.25
CA LEU A 182 14.97 11.00 10.42
C LEU A 182 14.17 11.93 9.51
N LEU A 183 13.10 11.39 8.91
CA LEU A 183 12.14 12.18 8.13
C LEU A 183 11.16 12.85 9.11
N LEU A 184 11.45 14.10 9.51
CA LEU A 184 10.68 14.86 10.51
C LEU A 184 9.81 15.97 9.89
N ASP A 185 9.99 16.28 8.62
CA ASP A 185 9.35 17.39 7.94
C ASP A 185 7.94 17.09 7.41
N ILE A 186 7.61 15.81 7.24
CA ILE A 186 6.28 15.32 6.90
C ILE A 186 5.83 14.19 7.82
N VAL A 187 4.52 14.08 8.04
CA VAL A 187 3.92 13.05 8.91
C VAL A 187 3.19 11.98 8.12
N SER A 188 2.55 12.36 7.02
CA SER A 188 1.89 11.41 6.12
C SER A 188 1.83 11.93 4.68
N ILE A 189 1.80 11.00 3.75
CA ILE A 189 1.43 11.25 2.36
C ILE A 189 0.48 10.14 1.90
N THR A 190 -0.69 10.54 1.44
CA THR A 190 -1.69 9.67 0.82
C THR A 190 -1.60 9.81 -0.68
N VAL A 191 -1.55 8.70 -1.40
CA VAL A 191 -1.48 8.64 -2.85
C VAL A 191 -2.67 7.87 -3.39
N ILE A 192 -3.40 8.47 -4.34
CA ILE A 192 -4.43 7.83 -5.16
C ILE A 192 -3.77 7.46 -6.48
N GLY A 193 -3.89 6.20 -6.89
CA GLY A 193 -3.30 5.70 -8.15
C GLY A 193 -4.28 4.85 -8.95
N PRO A 194 -3.87 4.36 -10.12
CA PRO A 194 -4.69 3.49 -10.96
C PRO A 194 -5.03 2.15 -10.29
N ASN A 195 -4.16 1.70 -9.39
CA ASN A 195 -4.35 0.54 -8.53
C ASN A 195 -3.51 0.67 -7.26
N ILE A 196 -3.73 -0.24 -6.30
CA ILE A 196 -3.08 -0.17 -4.99
C ILE A 196 -1.59 -0.48 -5.02
N TYR A 197 -1.13 -1.37 -5.91
CA TYR A 197 0.30 -1.64 -6.05
C TYR A 197 1.06 -0.37 -6.44
N GLU A 198 0.54 0.37 -7.43
CA GLU A 198 1.12 1.63 -7.87
C GLU A 198 1.02 2.72 -6.78
N ALA A 199 -0.12 2.83 -6.10
CA ALA A 199 -0.29 3.82 -5.04
C ALA A 199 0.67 3.58 -3.86
N ASP A 200 0.84 2.34 -3.39
CA ASP A 200 1.66 1.97 -2.23
C ASP A 200 3.16 2.22 -2.49
N ARG A 201 3.69 1.71 -3.63
CA ARG A 201 5.11 1.89 -3.97
C ARG A 201 5.50 3.36 -4.14
N PHE A 202 4.62 4.17 -4.74
CA PHE A 202 4.88 5.60 -4.91
C PHE A 202 4.62 6.41 -3.63
N ALA A 203 3.67 6.00 -2.78
CA ALA A 203 3.50 6.62 -1.46
C ALA A 203 4.75 6.42 -0.59
N THR A 204 5.31 5.22 -0.59
CA THR A 204 6.55 4.91 0.14
C THR A 204 7.73 5.76 -0.36
N ALA A 205 7.94 5.81 -1.68
CA ALA A 205 9.00 6.62 -2.27
C ALA A 205 8.80 8.13 -2.03
N ALA A 206 7.58 8.62 -2.22
CA ALA A 206 7.27 10.05 -2.01
C ALA A 206 7.44 10.46 -0.54
N PHE A 207 7.10 9.57 0.40
CA PHE A 207 7.41 9.81 1.81
C PHE A 207 8.91 9.90 2.06
N ALA A 208 9.73 9.01 1.48
CA ALA A 208 11.18 9.05 1.57
C ALA A 208 11.80 10.34 0.96
N MET A 209 11.11 11.00 0.02
CA MET A 209 11.52 12.29 -0.57
C MET A 209 11.22 13.49 0.34
N GLY A 210 10.49 13.31 1.46
CA GLY A 210 10.04 14.40 2.32
C GLY A 210 9.09 15.36 1.59
N LYS A 211 9.19 16.65 1.86
CA LYS A 211 8.31 17.67 1.22
C LYS A 211 8.33 17.69 -0.30
N ARG A 212 9.39 17.16 -0.92
CA ARG A 212 9.46 17.06 -2.40
C ARG A 212 8.59 15.93 -2.96
N GLY A 213 8.16 14.99 -2.10
CA GLY A 213 7.35 13.84 -2.52
C GLY A 213 6.03 14.24 -3.18
N ILE A 214 5.37 15.29 -2.70
CA ILE A 214 4.12 15.75 -3.32
C ILE A 214 4.33 16.27 -4.74
N GLN A 215 5.46 16.95 -5.00
CA GLN A 215 5.83 17.44 -6.33
C GLN A 215 6.22 16.29 -7.28
N TYR A 216 6.74 15.20 -6.73
CA TYR A 216 6.99 13.98 -7.49
C TYR A 216 5.67 13.34 -7.93
N ILE A 217 4.70 13.19 -7.02
CA ILE A 217 3.37 12.64 -7.34
C ILE A 217 2.64 13.51 -8.38
N GLU A 218 2.71 14.85 -8.29
CA GLU A 218 2.12 15.78 -9.26
C GLU A 218 2.54 15.49 -10.70
N LYS A 219 3.76 15.00 -10.92
CA LYS A 219 4.29 14.69 -12.25
C LYS A 219 3.86 13.34 -12.80
N LEU A 220 3.30 12.47 -11.96
CA LEU A 220 2.88 11.13 -12.36
C LEU A 220 1.48 11.17 -12.97
N ARG A 221 1.37 10.78 -14.24
CA ARG A 221 0.08 10.77 -14.91
C ARG A 221 -0.89 9.75 -14.28
N GLY A 222 -2.06 10.23 -13.86
CA GLY A 222 -3.12 9.40 -13.29
C GLY A 222 -3.00 9.17 -11.78
N PHE A 223 -2.07 9.88 -11.12
CA PHE A 223 -1.90 9.89 -9.67
C PHE A 223 -2.32 11.22 -9.08
N GLU A 224 -2.75 11.18 -7.83
CA GLU A 224 -2.98 12.36 -7.01
C GLU A 224 -2.46 12.10 -5.60
N GLY A 225 -2.05 13.16 -4.92
CA GLY A 225 -1.46 13.07 -3.59
C GLY A 225 -2.00 14.09 -2.62
N TYR A 226 -2.01 13.72 -1.33
CA TYR A 226 -2.34 14.59 -0.20
C TYR A 226 -1.31 14.37 0.91
N MET A 227 -0.51 15.39 1.19
CA MET A 227 0.58 15.36 2.15
C MET A 227 0.25 16.24 3.36
N ILE A 228 0.59 15.78 4.56
CA ILE A 228 0.49 16.54 5.81
C ILE A 228 1.88 16.67 6.41
N ASP A 229 2.29 17.93 6.70
CA ASP A 229 3.59 18.22 7.33
C ASP A 229 3.53 18.15 8.87
N ALA A 230 4.69 18.28 9.51
CA ALA A 230 4.81 18.26 10.98
C ALA A 230 4.09 19.41 11.69
N HIS A 231 3.68 20.44 10.95
CA HIS A 231 2.90 21.59 11.44
C HIS A 231 1.40 21.48 11.11
N ALA A 232 0.92 20.27 10.80
CA ALA A 232 -0.46 19.99 10.40
C ALA A 232 -0.94 20.76 9.15
N ARG A 233 -0.01 21.22 8.28
CA ARG A 233 -0.37 21.88 7.03
C ARG A 233 -0.49 20.84 5.93
N ALA A 234 -1.60 20.94 5.18
CA ALA A 234 -1.83 20.07 4.04
C ALA A 234 -1.30 20.71 2.74
N THR A 235 -0.71 19.86 1.89
CA THR A 235 -0.36 20.19 0.51
C THR A 235 -0.83 19.05 -0.37
N TYR A 236 -1.48 19.32 -1.48
CA TYR A 236 -2.02 18.32 -2.37
C TYR A 236 -1.81 18.66 -3.84
N THR A 237 -1.90 17.66 -4.70
CA THR A 237 -1.76 17.82 -6.16
C THR A 237 -2.95 18.53 -6.77
N SER A 238 -2.75 19.12 -7.93
CA SER A 238 -3.73 19.99 -8.60
C SER A 238 -5.06 19.28 -8.93
N GLY A 239 -5.04 18.00 -9.19
CA GLY A 239 -6.23 17.20 -9.50
C GLY A 239 -6.86 16.48 -8.31
N PHE A 240 -6.33 16.64 -7.09
CA PHE A 240 -6.79 15.87 -5.92
C PHE A 240 -8.24 16.23 -5.53
N GLU A 241 -8.62 17.50 -5.61
CA GLU A 241 -9.91 18.04 -5.15
C GLU A 241 -11.13 17.39 -5.87
N LYS A 242 -10.94 16.87 -7.09
CA LYS A 242 -11.99 16.16 -7.84
C LYS A 242 -12.50 14.87 -7.15
N TYR A 243 -11.73 14.35 -6.18
CA TYR A 243 -12.12 13.17 -5.40
C TYR A 243 -12.74 13.51 -4.05
N VAL A 244 -12.64 14.75 -3.60
CA VAL A 244 -13.10 15.17 -2.27
C VAL A 244 -14.62 15.29 -2.25
N LEU A 245 -15.24 14.66 -1.25
CA LEU A 245 -16.66 14.92 -0.93
C LEU A 245 -16.76 16.20 -0.12
N HIS A 246 -17.45 17.19 -0.67
CA HIS A 246 -17.87 18.39 0.07
C HIS A 246 -19.21 18.06 0.72
N GLU A 247 -19.25 18.05 2.07
CA GLU A 247 -20.49 17.92 2.85
C GLU A 247 -21.17 19.26 2.99
#